data_beb3611c9f527cfce3c95e92779cffa2
#
_entry.id   beb3611c9f527cfce3c95e92779cffa2
#
_cell.length_a   1.000
_cell.length_b   1.000
_cell.length_c   1.000
_cell.angle_alpha   90.00
_cell.angle_beta   90.00
_cell.angle_gamma   90.00
#
_symmetry.space_group_name_H-M   'P 1'
#
loop_
_entity.id
_entity.type
_entity.pdbx_description
1 polymer ?
#
loop_
_entity_poly.entity_id
_entity_poly.type
_entity_poly.pdbx_seq_one_letter_code
_entity_poly.pdbx_strand_id
1 'polypeptide(L)'
;MPGYVTHYIFGREVYHNLKNNSLKKNLYYNRAAYGLGLQGPDIFFYYLPSYVLEGHNIGALAHVRETSAFFQGLIESRNQFSSRTDLNIAEAYLIGFLGHYTLDTICHPYIYAMTHYKDKKEKAYFSRHAYLEK
;
A
#
# COMPACT_ATOMS: atom_id res chain seq x y z
N MET A 1 -5.21 8.49 -0.56
CA MET A 1 -3.86 7.92 -0.78
C MET A 1 -2.85 8.93 -0.30
N PRO A 2 -2.19 8.73 0.86
CA PRO A 2 -0.96 9.44 1.13
C PRO A 2 -0.01 9.19 -0.05
N GLY A 3 0.63 10.26 -0.57
CA GLY A 3 1.46 10.12 -1.76
C GLY A 3 2.61 9.13 -1.55
N TYR A 4 3.20 8.67 -2.65
CA TYR A 4 4.36 7.77 -2.71
C TYR A 4 5.43 8.07 -1.65
N VAL A 5 5.77 9.34 -1.48
CA VAL A 5 6.80 9.79 -0.53
C VAL A 5 6.37 9.53 0.91
N THR A 6 5.11 9.76 1.24
CA THR A 6 4.58 9.57 2.60
C THR A 6 4.62 8.10 3.02
N HIS A 7 4.22 7.18 2.14
CA HIS A 7 4.33 5.74 2.38
C HIS A 7 5.79 5.31 2.59
N TYR A 8 6.70 5.86 1.79
CA TYR A 8 8.12 5.57 1.92
C TYR A 8 8.70 6.08 3.24
N ILE A 9 8.39 7.33 3.65
CA ILE A 9 8.83 7.90 4.92
C ILE A 9 8.28 7.07 6.09
N PHE A 10 6.98 6.75 6.06
CA PHE A 10 6.36 5.89 7.07
C PHE A 10 7.07 4.54 7.18
N GLY A 11 7.32 3.88 6.06
CA GLY A 11 8.02 2.60 6.03
C GLY A 11 9.44 2.69 6.60
N ARG A 12 10.17 3.79 6.37
CA ARG A 12 11.46 4.04 6.99
C ARG A 12 11.35 4.16 8.50
N GLU A 13 10.38 4.90 9.01
CA GLU A 13 10.14 5.03 10.45
C GLU A 13 9.77 3.69 11.09
N VAL A 14 8.92 2.89 10.44
CA VAL A 14 8.63 1.51 10.86
C VAL A 14 9.91 0.69 10.94
N TYR A 15 10.73 0.70 9.90
CA TYR A 15 12.02 -0.01 9.85
C TYR A 15 12.95 0.40 10.99
N HIS A 16 13.11 1.70 11.25
CA HIS A 16 13.97 2.19 12.31
C HIS A 16 13.53 1.74 13.71
N ASN A 17 12.21 1.71 13.93
CA ASN A 17 11.62 1.34 15.22
C ASN A 17 11.43 -0.18 15.42
N LEU A 18 11.69 -1.01 14.41
CA LEU A 18 11.64 -2.47 14.54
C LEU A 18 12.63 -2.97 15.58
N LYS A 19 12.12 -3.71 16.57
CA LYS A 19 12.92 -4.37 17.62
C LYS A 19 13.39 -5.77 17.22
N ASN A 20 12.68 -6.43 16.30
CA ASN A 20 13.04 -7.75 15.82
C ASN A 20 14.20 -7.67 14.84
N ASN A 21 15.39 -8.04 15.27
CA ASN A 21 16.62 -7.96 14.48
C ASN A 21 16.61 -8.86 13.24
N SER A 22 15.98 -10.04 13.30
CA SER A 22 15.86 -10.95 12.15
C SER A 22 15.02 -10.33 11.05
N LEU A 23 13.86 -9.78 11.43
CA LEU A 23 12.98 -9.09 10.52
C LEU A 23 13.64 -7.84 9.92
N LYS A 24 14.28 -7.04 10.77
CA LYS A 24 15.01 -5.83 10.35
C LYS A 24 16.09 -6.17 9.32
N LYS A 25 16.82 -7.25 9.53
CA LYS A 25 17.83 -7.77 8.60
C LYS A 25 17.21 -8.21 7.28
N ASN A 26 16.07 -8.92 7.32
CA ASN A 26 15.35 -9.32 6.12
C ASN A 26 14.92 -8.10 5.29
N LEU A 27 14.30 -7.11 5.91
CA LEU A 27 13.87 -5.87 5.22
C LEU A 27 15.06 -5.09 4.64
N TYR A 28 16.21 -5.08 5.30
CA TYR A 28 17.41 -4.42 4.79
C TYR A 28 17.91 -5.06 3.50
N TYR A 29 18.05 -6.38 3.48
CA TYR A 29 18.51 -7.08 2.29
C TYR A 29 17.50 -7.11 1.15
N ASN A 30 16.21 -7.06 1.47
CA ASN A 30 15.12 -7.08 0.50
C ASN A 30 14.38 -5.73 0.43
N ARG A 31 15.13 -4.62 0.60
CA ARG A 31 14.55 -3.26 0.67
C ARG A 31 13.77 -2.85 -0.58
N ALA A 32 14.12 -3.38 -1.75
CA ALA A 32 13.37 -3.13 -2.98
C ALA A 32 11.96 -3.72 -2.91
N ALA A 33 11.84 -4.97 -2.46
CA ALA A 33 10.54 -5.63 -2.27
C ALA A 33 9.73 -4.94 -1.16
N TYR A 34 10.37 -4.58 -0.05
CA TYR A 34 9.74 -3.81 1.02
C TYR A 34 9.21 -2.46 0.50
N GLY A 35 10.04 -1.70 -0.23
CA GLY A 35 9.66 -0.42 -0.82
C GLY A 35 8.53 -0.54 -1.84
N LEU A 36 8.53 -1.60 -2.65
CA LEU A 36 7.43 -1.88 -3.57
C LEU A 36 6.13 -2.21 -2.81
N GLY A 37 6.23 -3.01 -1.76
CA GLY A 37 5.09 -3.31 -0.88
C GLY A 37 4.49 -2.06 -0.25
N LEU A 38 5.31 -1.10 0.17
CA LEU A 38 4.86 0.18 0.71
C LEU A 38 4.03 1.01 -0.27
N GLN A 39 4.13 0.75 -1.57
CA GLN A 39 3.25 1.37 -2.57
C GLN A 39 1.87 0.69 -2.63
N GLY A 40 1.78 -0.54 -2.14
CA GLY A 40 0.52 -1.28 -2.10
C GLY A 40 -0.19 -1.33 -3.45
N PRO A 41 -1.51 -1.22 -3.46
CA PRO A 41 -2.30 -1.20 -4.69
C PRO A 41 -2.22 0.12 -5.47
N ASP A 42 -1.56 1.14 -4.92
CA ASP A 42 -1.42 2.45 -5.56
C ASP A 42 -0.72 2.37 -6.91
N ILE A 43 0.18 1.40 -7.10
CA ILE A 43 0.86 1.18 -8.38
C ILE A 43 -0.14 0.96 -9.53
N PHE A 44 -1.32 0.42 -9.27
CA PHE A 44 -2.33 0.18 -10.30
C PHE A 44 -3.02 1.45 -10.79
N PHE A 45 -2.92 2.56 -10.06
CA PHE A 45 -3.39 3.86 -10.55
C PHE A 45 -2.53 4.41 -11.70
N TYR A 46 -1.30 3.92 -11.85
CA TYR A 46 -0.41 4.28 -12.96
C TYR A 46 -0.63 3.40 -14.21
N TYR A 47 -1.48 2.37 -14.11
CA TYR A 47 -1.83 1.54 -15.25
C TYR A 47 -2.88 2.24 -16.13
N LEU A 48 -2.42 3.08 -17.06
CA LEU A 48 -3.27 3.90 -17.92
C LEU A 48 -4.38 3.14 -18.66
N PRO A 49 -4.19 1.89 -19.16
CA PRO A 49 -5.27 1.17 -19.80
C PRO A 49 -6.49 0.95 -18.94
N SER A 50 -6.35 0.90 -17.61
CA SER A 50 -7.48 0.72 -16.67
C SER A 50 -8.48 1.88 -16.67
N TYR A 51 -8.11 3.04 -17.23
CA TYR A 51 -9.00 4.20 -17.37
C TYR A 51 -9.78 4.22 -18.69
N VAL A 52 -9.34 3.42 -19.67
CA VAL A 52 -9.90 3.41 -21.03
C VAL A 52 -10.70 2.14 -21.29
N LEU A 53 -10.26 1.01 -20.71
CA LEU A 53 -10.94 -0.27 -20.84
C LEU A 53 -12.18 -0.32 -19.94
N GLU A 54 -13.23 -0.95 -20.42
CA GLU A 54 -14.42 -1.22 -19.60
C GLU A 54 -14.03 -2.06 -18.38
N GLY A 55 -14.29 -1.52 -17.21
CA GLY A 55 -13.98 -2.18 -15.95
C GLY A 55 -13.63 -1.18 -14.86
N HIS A 56 -13.58 -1.68 -13.61
CA HIS A 56 -13.16 -0.85 -12.49
C HIS A 56 -11.64 -0.83 -12.38
N ASN A 57 -11.08 0.33 -12.05
CA ASN A 57 -9.65 0.44 -11.76
C ASN A 57 -9.27 -0.51 -10.60
N ILE A 58 -8.33 -1.41 -10.86
CA ILE A 58 -7.90 -2.44 -9.90
C ILE A 58 -7.39 -1.81 -8.60
N GLY A 59 -6.67 -0.68 -8.72
CA GLY A 59 -6.21 0.07 -7.54
C GLY A 59 -7.38 0.51 -6.67
N ALA A 60 -8.43 1.10 -7.26
CA ALA A 60 -9.62 1.51 -6.52
C ALA A 60 -10.36 0.33 -5.87
N LEU A 61 -10.47 -0.80 -6.57
CA LEU A 61 -11.09 -2.02 -6.02
C LEU A 61 -10.31 -2.58 -4.84
N ALA A 62 -9.00 -2.65 -4.94
CA ALA A 62 -8.12 -3.19 -3.91
C ALA A 62 -8.13 -2.38 -2.61
N HIS A 63 -8.50 -1.09 -2.67
CA HIS A 63 -8.63 -0.25 -1.47
C HIS A 63 -9.97 -0.43 -0.73
N VAL A 64 -11.02 -0.94 -1.38
CA VAL A 64 -12.37 -0.93 -0.80
C VAL A 64 -13.02 -2.30 -0.70
N ARG A 65 -12.46 -3.34 -1.31
CA ARG A 65 -13.06 -4.66 -1.36
C ARG A 65 -12.18 -5.73 -0.77
N GLU A 66 -12.77 -6.55 0.10
CA GLU A 66 -12.27 -7.84 0.57
C GLU A 66 -10.79 -7.84 1.06
N THR A 67 -10.39 -6.76 1.71
CA THR A 67 -9.00 -6.58 2.16
C THR A 67 -8.50 -7.75 3.00
N SER A 68 -9.35 -8.31 3.87
CA SER A 68 -8.99 -9.47 4.70
C SER A 68 -8.69 -10.70 3.84
N ALA A 69 -9.54 -11.01 2.86
CA ALA A 69 -9.34 -12.14 1.95
C ALA A 69 -8.08 -11.94 1.10
N PHE A 70 -7.82 -10.70 0.68
CA PHE A 70 -6.60 -10.37 -0.05
C PHE A 70 -5.33 -10.62 0.78
N PHE A 71 -5.28 -10.15 2.04
CA PHE A 71 -4.17 -10.41 2.94
C PHE A 71 -4.00 -11.89 3.23
N GLN A 72 -5.10 -12.62 3.45
CA GLN A 72 -5.04 -14.06 3.64
C GLN A 72 -4.42 -14.75 2.41
N GLY A 73 -4.86 -14.41 1.21
CA GLY A 73 -4.29 -14.92 -0.04
C GLY A 73 -2.80 -14.61 -0.18
N LEU A 74 -2.34 -13.41 0.21
CA LEU A 74 -0.92 -13.05 0.22
C LEU A 74 -0.12 -13.91 1.22
N ILE A 75 -0.67 -14.17 2.40
CA ILE A 75 -0.02 -15.01 3.41
C ILE A 75 0.06 -16.45 2.90
N GLU A 76 -1.01 -16.98 2.35
CA GLU A 76 -1.09 -18.35 1.82
C GLU A 76 -0.17 -18.56 0.61
N SER A 77 -0.01 -17.54 -0.24
CA SER A 77 0.88 -17.61 -1.41
C SER A 77 2.35 -17.88 -1.04
N ARG A 78 2.76 -17.57 0.20
CA ARG A 78 4.09 -17.89 0.71
C ARG A 78 4.39 -19.40 0.66
N ASN A 79 3.38 -20.25 0.75
CA ASN A 79 3.52 -21.71 0.69
C ASN A 79 3.94 -22.22 -0.71
N GLN A 80 3.85 -21.36 -1.72
CA GLN A 80 4.28 -21.69 -3.09
C GLN A 80 5.80 -21.54 -3.29
N PHE A 81 6.49 -20.85 -2.37
CA PHE A 81 7.92 -20.64 -2.47
C PHE A 81 8.69 -21.73 -1.74
N SER A 82 9.52 -22.47 -2.48
CA SER A 82 10.44 -23.49 -1.93
C SER A 82 11.81 -22.90 -1.53
N SER A 83 12.20 -21.80 -2.17
CA SER A 83 13.47 -21.12 -1.90
C SER A 83 13.35 -20.19 -0.70
N ARG A 84 14.32 -20.28 0.23
CA ARG A 84 14.40 -19.34 1.37
C ARG A 84 14.58 -17.90 0.92
N THR A 85 15.30 -17.69 -0.18
CA THR A 85 15.49 -16.35 -0.75
C THR A 85 14.17 -15.75 -1.21
N ASP A 86 13.38 -16.53 -1.97
CA ASP A 86 12.08 -16.06 -2.46
C ASP A 86 11.10 -15.81 -1.33
N LEU A 87 11.10 -16.66 -0.30
CA LEU A 87 10.32 -16.44 0.92
C LEU A 87 10.69 -15.11 1.60
N ASN A 88 11.97 -14.83 1.73
CA ASN A 88 12.43 -13.59 2.34
C ASN A 88 11.99 -12.35 1.54
N ILE A 89 12.03 -12.43 0.20
CA ILE A 89 11.55 -11.37 -0.69
C ILE A 89 10.04 -11.18 -0.52
N ALA A 90 9.27 -12.28 -0.56
CA ALA A 90 7.81 -12.25 -0.39
C ALA A 90 7.41 -11.70 0.98
N GLU A 91 8.10 -12.08 2.05
CA GLU A 91 7.87 -11.55 3.39
C GLU A 91 8.15 -10.05 3.47
N ALA A 92 9.24 -9.57 2.87
CA ALA A 92 9.55 -8.15 2.85
C ALA A 92 8.48 -7.35 2.10
N TYR A 93 8.01 -7.85 0.95
CA TYR A 93 6.90 -7.25 0.20
C TYR A 93 5.61 -7.22 1.03
N LEU A 94 5.24 -8.33 1.66
CA LEU A 94 4.03 -8.44 2.48
C LEU A 94 4.04 -7.45 3.64
N ILE A 95 5.19 -7.29 4.31
CA ILE A 95 5.34 -6.33 5.41
C ILE A 95 5.21 -4.89 4.90
N GLY A 96 5.79 -4.59 3.74
CA GLY A 96 5.60 -3.29 3.08
C GLY A 96 4.13 -3.02 2.77
N PHE A 97 3.43 -4.02 2.21
CA PHE A 97 2.01 -3.91 1.86
C PHE A 97 1.13 -3.71 3.10
N LEU A 98 1.44 -4.40 4.20
CA LEU A 98 0.80 -4.18 5.49
C LEU A 98 1.04 -2.74 5.99
N GLY A 99 2.25 -2.22 5.80
CA GLY A 99 2.60 -0.83 6.12
C GLY A 99 1.76 0.17 5.33
N HIS A 100 1.61 -0.05 4.01
CA HIS A 100 0.73 0.76 3.16
C HIS A 100 -0.69 0.80 3.70
N TYR A 101 -1.30 -0.37 3.90
CA TYR A 101 -2.67 -0.48 4.40
C TYR A 101 -2.85 0.17 5.78
N THR A 102 -1.88 0.00 6.67
CA THR A 102 -1.90 0.61 8.01
C THR A 102 -1.91 2.13 7.92
N LEU A 103 -1.02 2.71 7.11
CA LEU A 103 -0.96 4.16 6.94
C LEU A 103 -2.25 4.71 6.34
N ASP A 104 -2.77 4.07 5.29
CA ASP A 104 -4.02 4.46 4.66
C ASP A 104 -5.19 4.45 5.64
N THR A 105 -5.31 3.39 6.43
CA THR A 105 -6.36 3.25 7.44
C THR A 105 -6.32 4.37 8.48
N ILE A 106 -5.12 4.79 8.88
CA ILE A 106 -4.94 5.84 9.88
C ILE A 106 -5.12 7.23 9.28
N CYS A 107 -4.59 7.48 8.08
CA CYS A 107 -4.56 8.82 7.48
C CYS A 107 -5.86 9.20 6.77
N HIS A 108 -6.56 8.26 6.14
CA HIS A 108 -7.76 8.57 5.36
C HIS A 108 -8.87 9.26 6.14
N PRO A 109 -9.21 8.91 7.40
CA PRO A 109 -10.21 9.65 8.15
C PRO A 109 -9.87 11.14 8.27
N TYR A 110 -8.59 11.48 8.49
CA TYR A 110 -8.11 12.85 8.55
C TYR A 110 -8.22 13.54 7.18
N ILE A 111 -7.73 12.89 6.12
CA ILE A 111 -7.77 13.41 4.75
C ILE A 111 -9.23 13.64 4.32
N TYR A 112 -10.13 12.71 4.63
CA TYR A 112 -11.55 12.85 4.32
C TYR A 112 -12.19 14.02 5.07
N ALA A 113 -11.83 14.25 6.33
CA ALA A 113 -12.30 15.41 7.08
C ALA A 113 -11.84 16.72 6.46
N MET A 114 -10.55 16.81 6.07
CA MET A 114 -9.95 18.00 5.48
C MET A 114 -10.45 18.30 4.05
N THR A 115 -10.82 17.27 3.31
CA THR A 115 -11.29 17.41 1.91
C THR A 115 -12.80 17.49 1.75
N HIS A 116 -13.54 17.51 2.87
CA HIS A 116 -15.01 17.49 2.86
C HIS A 116 -15.61 16.32 2.05
N TYR A 117 -15.06 15.13 2.22
CA TYR A 117 -15.40 13.91 1.48
C TYR A 117 -16.88 13.55 1.43
N LYS A 118 -17.70 14.09 2.34
CA LYS A 118 -19.15 13.83 2.37
C LYS A 118 -19.87 14.21 1.08
N ASP A 119 -19.28 15.08 0.29
CA ASP A 119 -19.86 15.58 -0.96
C ASP A 119 -19.15 14.98 -2.19
N LYS A 120 -19.30 13.64 -2.37
CA LYS A 120 -18.71 12.88 -3.51
C LYS A 120 -19.10 13.41 -4.90
N LYS A 121 -20.11 14.28 -4.99
CA LYS A 121 -20.58 14.89 -6.24
C LYS A 121 -19.75 16.10 -6.66
N GLU A 122 -18.94 16.65 -5.78
CA GLU A 122 -18.07 17.78 -6.13
C GLU A 122 -16.86 17.30 -6.95
N LYS A 123 -16.78 17.75 -8.21
CA LYS A 123 -15.59 17.52 -9.06
C LYS A 123 -14.27 17.96 -8.42
N ALA A 124 -14.32 18.97 -7.55
CA ALA A 124 -13.18 19.49 -6.81
C ALA A 124 -12.66 18.57 -5.69
N TYR A 125 -13.43 17.55 -5.29
CA TYR A 125 -13.02 16.60 -4.25
C TYR A 125 -11.70 15.89 -4.60
N PHE A 126 -11.62 15.33 -5.81
CA PHE A 126 -10.42 14.58 -6.26
C PHE A 126 -9.18 15.49 -6.28
N SER A 127 -9.33 16.72 -6.73
CA SER A 127 -8.23 17.69 -6.77
C SER A 127 -7.75 18.07 -5.37
N ARG A 128 -8.67 18.32 -4.42
CA ARG A 128 -8.33 18.62 -3.01
C ARG A 128 -7.66 17.44 -2.34
N HIS A 129 -8.16 16.24 -2.57
CA HIS A 129 -7.60 15.01 -2.06
C HIS A 129 -6.17 14.80 -2.56
N ALA A 130 -5.95 14.85 -3.87
CA ALA A 130 -4.64 14.72 -4.48
C ALA A 130 -3.65 15.83 -4.07
N TYR A 131 -4.15 17.04 -3.75
CA TYR A 131 -3.31 18.14 -3.27
C TYR A 131 -2.80 17.92 -1.85
N LEU A 132 -3.63 17.38 -0.96
CA LEU A 132 -3.24 17.11 0.43
C LEU A 132 -2.30 15.92 0.57
N GLU A 133 -2.26 15.06 -0.42
CA GLU A 133 -1.45 13.83 -0.42
C GLU A 133 -0.07 14.00 -1.09
N LYS A 134 0.21 15.19 -1.62
CA LYS A 134 1.54 15.52 -2.15
C LYS A 134 2.54 15.80 -1.05
#